data_3c6a9f8d933f5c5cf26bb2398a925de9
#
_entry.id   3c6a9f8d933f5c5cf26bb2398a925de9
#
_cell.length_a   1.000
_cell.length_b   1.000
_cell.length_c   1.000
_cell.angle_alpha   90.00
_cell.angle_beta   90.00
_cell.angle_gamma   90.00
#
_symmetry.space_group_name_H-M   'P 1'
#
loop_
_entity.id
_entity.type
_entity.pdbx_description
1 polymer ?
#
loop_
_entity_poly.entity_id
_entity_poly.type
_entity_poly.pdbx_seq_one_letter_code
_entity_poly.pdbx_strand_id
1 'polypeptide(L)'
;AAADKIMEIYYSEPSIKDAEDAISHPERFKGKIEFRDVSFKYEDGDLPVLNDISFTIQPGQTIAIMGETGCGKTSLIHLIPRFYEPTKGNILIDDIPVDKLKLVDLRKNIGLATQDVLLYSDTIEGNIAYGDSTLTAEQVVKYAKYSAASDFISKMPEGYDTIVGERGVGLS
;
A
#
# COMPACT_ATOMS: atom_id res chain seq x y z
N ALA A 1 -21.55 23.96 -10.01
CA ALA A 1 -20.61 23.91 -8.85
C ALA A 1 -20.54 22.52 -8.19
N ALA A 2 -21.61 21.97 -7.53
CA ALA A 2 -21.53 20.64 -6.92
C ALA A 2 -21.58 19.52 -7.97
N ALA A 3 -22.47 19.63 -8.95
CA ALA A 3 -22.58 18.69 -10.05
C ALA A 3 -21.28 18.59 -10.87
N ASP A 4 -20.61 19.71 -11.09
CA ASP A 4 -19.36 19.74 -11.86
C ASP A 4 -18.25 18.97 -11.16
N LYS A 5 -18.14 19.09 -9.82
CA LYS A 5 -17.18 18.31 -9.03
C LYS A 5 -17.49 16.80 -9.03
N ILE A 6 -18.77 16.44 -8.98
CA ILE A 6 -19.19 15.05 -9.07
C ILE A 6 -18.85 14.48 -10.45
N MET A 7 -19.08 15.24 -11.51
CA MET A 7 -18.75 14.83 -12.88
C MET A 7 -17.25 14.72 -13.09
N GLU A 8 -16.46 15.65 -12.54
CA GLU A 8 -15.00 15.60 -12.58
C GLU A 8 -14.47 14.31 -11.92
N ILE A 9 -14.99 13.93 -10.74
CA ILE A 9 -14.63 12.68 -10.08
C ILE A 9 -15.11 11.46 -10.88
N TYR A 10 -16.34 11.52 -11.40
CA TYR A 10 -16.94 10.40 -12.14
C TYR A 10 -16.20 10.09 -13.45
N TYR A 11 -15.67 11.11 -14.13
CA TYR A 11 -14.92 10.96 -15.37
C TYR A 11 -13.39 10.91 -15.13
N SER A 12 -12.92 11.04 -13.87
CA SER A 12 -11.50 10.92 -13.61
C SER A 12 -11.05 9.47 -13.86
N GLU A 13 -10.03 9.33 -14.69
CA GLU A 13 -9.42 8.03 -14.93
C GLU A 13 -8.18 7.86 -14.07
N PRO A 14 -7.95 6.69 -13.47
CA PRO A 14 -6.69 6.42 -12.76
C PRO A 14 -5.51 6.58 -13.70
N SER A 15 -4.48 7.29 -13.26
CA SER A 15 -3.22 7.44 -14.02
C SER A 15 -2.47 6.11 -14.15
N ILE A 16 -2.63 5.22 -13.17
CA ILE A 16 -2.01 3.90 -13.14
C ILE A 16 -3.08 2.83 -13.34
N LYS A 17 -2.96 2.08 -14.41
CA LYS A 17 -3.87 1.00 -14.81
C LYS A 17 -3.07 -0.27 -15.11
N ASP A 18 -3.78 -1.40 -15.13
CA ASP A 18 -3.20 -2.63 -15.68
C ASP A 18 -2.88 -2.42 -17.16
N ALA A 19 -1.70 -2.88 -17.57
CA ALA A 19 -1.36 -2.94 -19.00
C ALA A 19 -2.27 -3.95 -19.69
N GLU A 20 -2.52 -3.77 -21.01
CA GLU A 20 -3.33 -4.72 -21.80
C GLU A 20 -2.78 -6.15 -21.74
N ASP A 21 -1.44 -6.26 -21.64
CA ASP A 21 -0.69 -7.52 -21.53
C ASP A 21 -0.34 -7.89 -20.08
N ALA A 22 -1.02 -7.28 -19.08
CA ALA A 22 -0.74 -7.56 -17.68
C ALA A 22 -1.00 -9.01 -17.29
N ILE A 23 -0.02 -9.60 -16.64
CA ILE A 23 -0.01 -10.99 -16.22
C ILE A 23 -0.71 -11.11 -14.86
N SER A 24 -1.64 -12.07 -14.76
CA SER A 24 -2.19 -12.45 -13.45
C SER A 24 -1.20 -13.37 -12.74
N HIS A 25 -0.92 -13.06 -11.46
CA HIS A 25 -0.06 -13.85 -10.60
C HIS A 25 -0.80 -14.13 -9.28
N PRO A 26 -1.74 -15.08 -9.27
CA PRO A 26 -2.58 -15.36 -8.10
C PRO A 26 -1.81 -15.99 -6.94
N GLU A 27 -0.62 -16.50 -7.20
CA GLU A 27 0.24 -17.13 -6.20
C GLU A 27 0.95 -16.08 -5.34
N ARG A 28 1.40 -16.51 -4.16
CA ARG A 28 2.19 -15.65 -3.27
C ARG A 28 3.60 -15.48 -3.83
N PHE A 29 4.08 -14.24 -3.88
CA PHE A 29 5.46 -13.94 -4.24
C PHE A 29 6.45 -14.54 -3.23
N LYS A 30 7.62 -14.95 -3.72
CA LYS A 30 8.76 -15.33 -2.87
C LYS A 30 9.34 -14.13 -2.16
N GLY A 31 9.26 -12.96 -2.80
CA GLY A 31 9.61 -11.68 -2.21
C GLY A 31 11.01 -11.16 -2.56
N LYS A 32 11.59 -11.59 -3.69
CA LYS A 32 12.74 -10.89 -4.27
C LYS A 32 12.28 -9.57 -4.86
N ILE A 33 12.89 -8.46 -4.47
CA ILE A 33 12.61 -7.13 -5.04
C ILE A 33 13.90 -6.58 -5.64
N GLU A 34 13.82 -6.08 -6.86
CA GLU A 34 14.97 -5.54 -7.58
C GLU A 34 14.63 -4.19 -8.20
N PHE A 35 15.46 -3.20 -7.93
CA PHE A 35 15.44 -1.90 -8.57
C PHE A 35 16.59 -1.86 -9.59
N ARG A 36 16.30 -1.48 -10.84
CA ARG A 36 17.27 -1.36 -11.94
C ARG A 36 17.23 0.04 -12.51
N ASP A 37 18.27 0.83 -12.22
CA ASP A 37 18.47 2.18 -12.73
C ASP A 37 17.24 3.09 -12.57
N VAL A 38 16.57 2.96 -11.40
CA VAL A 38 15.30 3.61 -11.12
C VAL A 38 15.50 5.08 -10.80
N SER A 39 14.86 5.93 -11.59
CA SER A 39 14.70 7.35 -11.29
C SER A 39 13.22 7.69 -11.18
N PHE A 40 12.90 8.61 -10.28
CA PHE A 40 11.52 9.02 -10.05
C PHE A 40 11.40 10.52 -9.80
N LYS A 41 10.37 11.10 -10.37
CA LYS A 41 9.96 12.49 -10.21
C LYS A 41 8.44 12.54 -10.12
N TYR A 42 7.87 13.32 -9.21
CA TYR A 42 6.43 13.61 -9.18
C TYR A 42 6.02 14.48 -10.36
N GLU A 43 4.81 14.33 -10.86
CA GLU A 43 4.29 15.09 -12.00
C GLU A 43 4.36 16.60 -11.75
N ASP A 44 3.98 17.04 -10.54
CA ASP A 44 3.99 18.46 -10.13
C ASP A 44 5.35 18.94 -9.59
N GLY A 45 6.37 18.07 -9.59
CA GLY A 45 7.70 18.38 -9.05
C GLY A 45 8.67 18.86 -10.13
N ASP A 46 9.54 19.81 -9.82
CA ASP A 46 10.58 20.28 -10.74
C ASP A 46 11.83 19.40 -10.72
N LEU A 47 12.13 18.78 -9.59
CA LEU A 47 13.36 18.02 -9.37
C LEU A 47 13.11 16.51 -9.22
N PRO A 48 14.04 15.66 -9.69
CA PRO A 48 13.98 14.23 -9.42
C PRO A 48 14.12 13.95 -7.92
N VAL A 49 13.28 13.05 -7.42
CA VAL A 49 13.29 12.61 -6.01
C VAL A 49 14.21 11.40 -5.82
N LEU A 50 14.23 10.51 -6.80
CA LEU A 50 15.15 9.38 -6.87
C LEU A 50 15.94 9.46 -8.16
N ASN A 51 17.22 9.15 -8.10
CA ASN A 51 18.12 9.23 -9.25
C ASN A 51 19.01 8.01 -9.31
N ASP A 52 18.85 7.21 -10.36
CA ASP A 52 19.68 6.05 -10.71
C ASP A 52 19.88 5.06 -9.55
N ILE A 53 18.76 4.63 -8.95
CA ILE A 53 18.75 3.72 -7.80
C ILE A 53 18.75 2.27 -8.29
N SER A 54 19.78 1.52 -7.91
CA SER A 54 19.89 0.09 -8.22
C SER A 54 20.27 -0.71 -6.97
N PHE A 55 19.44 -1.68 -6.61
CA PHE A 55 19.70 -2.65 -5.54
C PHE A 55 18.78 -3.86 -5.64
N THR A 56 19.13 -4.91 -4.92
CA THR A 56 18.33 -6.13 -4.82
C THR A 56 18.10 -6.53 -3.37
N ILE A 57 16.87 -6.87 -3.04
CA ILE A 57 16.46 -7.46 -1.78
C ILE A 57 16.16 -8.93 -2.05
N GLN A 58 16.80 -9.84 -1.32
CA GLN A 58 16.52 -11.26 -1.44
C GLN A 58 15.30 -11.67 -0.60
N PRO A 59 14.61 -12.76 -0.97
CA PRO A 59 13.53 -13.31 -0.17
C PRO A 59 13.91 -13.48 1.31
N GLY A 60 13.03 -13.04 2.21
CA GLY A 60 13.24 -13.15 3.65
C GLY A 60 14.21 -12.12 4.27
N GLN A 61 14.81 -11.25 3.48
CA GLN A 61 15.64 -10.17 4.02
C GLN A 61 14.79 -9.07 4.66
N THR A 62 15.31 -8.51 5.74
CA THR A 62 14.84 -7.24 6.31
C THR A 62 15.88 -6.17 5.99
N ILE A 63 15.43 -5.08 5.39
CA ILE A 63 16.29 -3.92 5.09
C ILE A 63 15.83 -2.69 5.84
N ALA A 64 16.75 -1.80 6.17
CA ALA A 64 16.47 -0.47 6.69
C ALA A 64 16.89 0.57 5.65
N ILE A 65 15.96 1.51 5.35
CA ILE A 65 16.23 2.65 4.47
C ILE A 65 16.43 3.87 5.36
N MET A 66 17.64 4.41 5.35
CA MET A 66 18.01 5.57 6.18
C MET A 66 18.36 6.77 5.30
N GLY A 67 18.17 7.96 5.85
CA GLY A 67 18.47 9.21 5.17
C GLY A 67 17.72 10.39 5.80
N GLU A 68 18.04 11.59 5.41
CA GLU A 68 17.42 12.82 5.88
C GLU A 68 15.93 12.90 5.50
N THR A 69 15.18 13.77 6.18
CA THR A 69 13.79 14.04 5.81
C THR A 69 13.74 14.63 4.39
N GLY A 70 12.83 14.13 3.57
CA GLY A 70 12.68 14.59 2.18
C GLY A 70 13.59 13.91 1.15
N CYS A 71 14.52 13.01 1.54
CA CYS A 71 15.43 12.35 0.59
C CYS A 71 14.78 11.23 -0.26
N GLY A 72 13.45 11.07 -0.23
CA GLY A 72 12.73 10.13 -1.11
C GLY A 72 12.48 8.73 -0.56
N LYS A 73 12.71 8.46 0.75
CA LYS A 73 12.46 7.13 1.35
C LYS A 73 11.03 6.62 1.15
N THR A 74 10.05 7.47 1.43
CA THR A 74 8.63 7.15 1.25
C THR A 74 8.29 6.94 -0.22
N SER A 75 8.83 7.78 -1.10
CA SER A 75 8.65 7.65 -2.54
C SER A 75 9.17 6.31 -3.07
N LEU A 76 10.35 5.89 -2.62
CA LEU A 76 10.94 4.61 -2.98
C LEU A 76 10.03 3.44 -2.57
N ILE A 77 9.48 3.47 -1.35
CA ILE A 77 8.56 2.43 -0.86
C ILE A 77 7.25 2.44 -1.66
N HIS A 78 6.73 3.60 -2.04
CA HIS A 78 5.48 3.74 -2.78
C HIS A 78 5.57 3.28 -4.24
N LEU A 79 6.77 3.18 -4.81
CA LEU A 79 6.96 2.63 -6.15
C LEU A 79 6.74 1.10 -6.19
N ILE A 80 6.98 0.37 -5.09
CA ILE A 80 6.85 -1.09 -5.05
C ILE A 80 5.38 -1.53 -5.30
N PRO A 81 4.34 -0.97 -4.61
CA PRO A 81 2.95 -1.29 -4.88
C PRO A 81 2.37 -0.54 -6.09
N ARG A 82 3.20 0.12 -6.88
CA ARG A 82 2.78 0.96 -8.02
C ARG A 82 1.73 2.01 -7.60
N PHE A 83 1.99 2.77 -6.53
CA PHE A 83 1.24 4.01 -6.28
C PHE A 83 1.73 5.13 -7.19
N TYR A 84 2.95 5.02 -7.65
CA TYR A 84 3.58 5.83 -8.69
C TYR A 84 4.38 4.92 -9.61
N GLU A 85 4.68 5.39 -10.81
CA GLU A 85 5.57 4.71 -11.75
C GLU A 85 6.92 5.41 -11.80
N PRO A 86 8.02 4.65 -11.94
CA PRO A 86 9.33 5.24 -12.13
C PRO A 86 9.38 6.03 -13.45
N THR A 87 10.08 7.16 -13.43
CA THR A 87 10.31 7.96 -14.65
C THR A 87 11.31 7.28 -15.58
N LYS A 88 12.23 6.49 -15.00
CA LYS A 88 13.22 5.66 -15.71
C LYS A 88 13.50 4.41 -14.90
N GLY A 89 14.02 3.39 -15.57
CA GLY A 89 14.39 2.12 -14.98
C GLY A 89 13.20 1.20 -14.76
N ASN A 90 13.44 0.11 -14.05
CA ASN A 90 12.42 -0.91 -13.81
C ASN A 90 12.49 -1.42 -12.38
N ILE A 91 11.33 -1.79 -11.84
CA ILE A 91 11.21 -2.47 -10.55
C ILE A 91 10.65 -3.86 -10.83
N LEU A 92 11.28 -4.89 -10.25
CA LEU A 92 10.86 -6.27 -10.44
C LEU A 92 10.54 -6.90 -9.09
N ILE A 93 9.53 -7.76 -9.10
CA ILE A 93 9.24 -8.69 -7.99
C ILE A 93 9.32 -10.11 -8.55
N ASP A 94 10.16 -10.95 -7.94
CA ASP A 94 10.45 -12.32 -8.38
C ASP A 94 10.78 -12.39 -9.90
N ASP A 95 11.62 -11.45 -10.34
CA ASP A 95 12.07 -11.27 -11.73
C ASP A 95 10.98 -10.82 -12.72
N ILE A 96 9.77 -10.50 -12.25
CA ILE A 96 8.67 -9.99 -13.06
C ILE A 96 8.58 -8.47 -12.89
N PRO A 97 8.62 -7.67 -13.96
CA PRO A 97 8.43 -6.23 -13.89
C PRO A 97 7.05 -5.89 -13.30
N VAL A 98 7.01 -4.96 -12.34
CA VAL A 98 5.75 -4.63 -11.62
C VAL A 98 4.69 -3.99 -12.55
N ASP A 99 5.10 -3.34 -13.63
CA ASP A 99 4.21 -2.78 -14.65
C ASP A 99 3.53 -3.86 -15.52
N LYS A 100 4.07 -5.09 -15.52
CA LYS A 100 3.49 -6.26 -16.18
C LYS A 100 2.60 -7.11 -15.28
N LEU A 101 2.50 -6.79 -14.00
CA LEU A 101 1.64 -7.50 -13.06
C LEU A 101 0.28 -6.79 -12.96
N LYS A 102 -0.79 -7.56 -12.81
CA LYS A 102 -2.09 -7.00 -12.43
C LYS A 102 -1.99 -6.35 -11.04
N LEU A 103 -2.47 -5.13 -10.92
CA LEU A 103 -2.42 -4.34 -9.68
C LEU A 103 -3.04 -5.07 -8.49
N VAL A 104 -4.13 -5.79 -8.73
CA VAL A 104 -4.82 -6.56 -7.67
C VAL A 104 -3.91 -7.66 -7.12
N ASP A 105 -3.21 -8.40 -7.97
CA ASP A 105 -2.33 -9.49 -7.56
C ASP A 105 -1.06 -8.94 -6.91
N LEU A 106 -0.49 -7.86 -7.45
CA LEU A 106 0.65 -7.16 -6.86
C LEU A 106 0.33 -6.69 -5.44
N ARG A 107 -0.71 -5.88 -5.28
CA ARG A 107 -1.06 -5.22 -4.01
C ARG A 107 -1.57 -6.19 -2.96
N LYS A 108 -2.25 -7.28 -3.34
CA LYS A 108 -2.68 -8.34 -2.41
C LYS A 108 -1.51 -9.00 -1.66
N ASN A 109 -0.34 -9.00 -2.26
CA ASN A 109 0.87 -9.61 -1.69
C ASN A 109 1.74 -8.63 -0.88
N ILE A 110 1.36 -7.36 -0.80
CA ILE A 110 2.14 -6.31 -0.12
C ILE A 110 1.34 -5.77 1.07
N GLY A 111 1.88 -5.96 2.27
CA GLY A 111 1.40 -5.25 3.46
C GLY A 111 2.17 -3.95 3.63
N LEU A 112 1.48 -2.82 3.66
CA LEU A 112 2.08 -1.50 3.84
C LEU A 112 1.54 -0.84 5.10
N ALA A 113 2.42 -0.47 6.04
CA ALA A 113 2.11 0.38 7.17
C ALA A 113 2.67 1.79 6.88
N THR A 114 1.78 2.76 6.76
CA THR A 114 2.15 4.15 6.50
C THR A 114 2.26 4.95 7.79
N GLN A 115 2.95 6.09 7.74
CA GLN A 115 3.06 6.99 8.89
C GLN A 115 1.70 7.64 9.21
N ASP A 116 0.96 8.03 8.18
CA ASP A 116 -0.41 8.53 8.32
C ASP A 116 -1.38 7.36 8.25
N VAL A 117 -2.10 7.14 9.35
CA VAL A 117 -3.09 6.07 9.46
C VAL A 117 -4.43 6.60 8.97
N LEU A 118 -5.00 5.92 7.97
CA LEU A 118 -6.36 6.15 7.53
C LEU A 118 -7.26 5.09 8.16
N LEU A 119 -8.20 5.52 8.99
CA LEU A 119 -9.28 4.69 9.50
C LEU A 119 -10.59 5.19 8.92
N TYR A 120 -11.42 4.25 8.51
CA TYR A 120 -12.76 4.55 8.03
C TYR A 120 -13.74 4.66 9.20
N SER A 121 -14.79 5.45 9.03
CA SER A 121 -15.90 5.54 9.98
C SER A 121 -16.70 4.24 9.95
N ASP A 122 -16.20 3.24 10.65
CA ASP A 122 -16.71 1.86 10.71
C ASP A 122 -16.28 1.22 12.03
N THR A 123 -16.71 -0.01 12.28
CA THR A 123 -16.24 -0.81 13.42
C THR A 123 -14.75 -1.12 13.31
N ILE A 124 -14.12 -1.49 14.40
CA ILE A 124 -12.73 -1.99 14.40
C ILE A 124 -12.64 -3.24 13.50
N GLU A 125 -13.62 -4.15 13.59
CA GLU A 125 -13.70 -5.33 12.72
C GLU A 125 -13.73 -4.93 11.24
N GLY A 126 -14.60 -3.97 10.86
CA GLY A 126 -14.71 -3.45 9.50
C GLY A 126 -13.41 -2.83 8.98
N ASN A 127 -12.71 -2.07 9.83
CA ASN A 127 -11.41 -1.50 9.48
C ASN A 127 -10.32 -2.57 9.28
N ILE A 128 -10.29 -3.62 10.09
CA ILE A 128 -9.33 -4.74 9.93
C ILE A 128 -9.65 -5.54 8.66
N ALA A 129 -10.93 -5.76 8.37
CA ALA A 129 -11.39 -6.52 7.20
C ALA A 129 -11.49 -5.68 5.92
N TYR A 130 -11.16 -4.39 5.95
CA TYR A 130 -11.41 -3.46 4.85
C TYR A 130 -10.86 -3.90 3.49
N GLY A 131 -9.70 -4.55 3.48
CA GLY A 131 -9.06 -5.04 2.25
C GLY A 131 -9.61 -6.37 1.74
N ASP A 132 -10.36 -7.11 2.57
CA ASP A 132 -10.90 -8.43 2.24
C ASP A 132 -12.19 -8.68 3.03
N SER A 133 -13.33 -8.39 2.41
CA SER A 133 -14.66 -8.58 3.02
C SER A 133 -15.04 -10.06 3.24
N THR A 134 -14.20 -11.00 2.84
CA THR A 134 -14.42 -12.45 3.05
C THR A 134 -13.83 -12.95 4.37
N LEU A 135 -13.11 -12.08 5.11
CA LEU A 135 -12.53 -12.45 6.40
C LEU A 135 -13.61 -12.81 7.42
N THR A 136 -13.40 -13.93 8.10
CA THR A 136 -14.24 -14.31 9.23
C THR A 136 -13.82 -13.56 10.51
N ALA A 137 -14.73 -13.43 11.48
CA ALA A 137 -14.43 -12.81 12.77
C ALA A 137 -13.22 -13.47 13.48
N GLU A 138 -13.06 -14.79 13.35
CA GLU A 138 -11.90 -15.52 13.89
C GLU A 138 -10.59 -15.07 13.24
N GLN A 139 -10.61 -14.84 11.91
CA GLN A 139 -9.44 -14.35 11.17
C GLN A 139 -9.11 -12.90 11.55
N VAL A 140 -10.13 -12.06 11.73
CA VAL A 140 -9.95 -10.68 12.22
C VAL A 140 -9.26 -10.68 13.58
N VAL A 141 -9.75 -11.47 14.55
CA VAL A 141 -9.12 -11.62 15.87
C VAL A 141 -7.68 -12.13 15.77
N LYS A 142 -7.43 -13.08 14.86
CA LYS A 142 -6.08 -13.61 14.62
C LYS A 142 -5.14 -12.52 14.10
N TYR A 143 -5.55 -11.69 13.16
CA TYR A 143 -4.73 -10.60 12.63
C TYR A 143 -4.53 -9.48 13.67
N ALA A 144 -5.54 -9.16 14.46
CA ALA A 144 -5.41 -8.26 15.58
C ALA A 144 -4.39 -8.74 16.63
N LYS A 145 -4.30 -10.05 16.86
CA LYS A 145 -3.26 -10.63 17.73
C LYS A 145 -1.86 -10.49 17.14
N TYR A 146 -1.71 -10.71 15.83
CA TYR A 146 -0.42 -10.56 15.15
C TYR A 146 0.11 -9.13 15.19
N SER A 147 -0.78 -8.14 15.15
CA SER A 147 -0.43 -6.71 15.27
C SER A 147 -0.38 -6.21 16.71
N ALA A 148 -0.52 -7.10 17.73
CA ALA A 148 -0.62 -6.75 19.14
C ALA A 148 -1.80 -5.79 19.48
N ALA A 149 -2.79 -5.70 18.61
CA ALA A 149 -3.96 -4.84 18.80
C ALA A 149 -5.06 -5.50 19.66
N SER A 150 -5.13 -6.83 19.69
CA SER A 150 -6.20 -7.59 20.36
C SER A 150 -6.37 -7.23 21.84
N ASP A 151 -5.27 -6.97 22.56
CA ASP A 151 -5.30 -6.70 24.01
C ASP A 151 -5.97 -5.36 24.35
N PHE A 152 -5.76 -4.34 23.52
CA PHE A 152 -6.44 -3.07 23.74
C PHE A 152 -7.88 -3.10 23.23
N ILE A 153 -8.15 -3.76 22.09
CA ILE A 153 -9.51 -3.91 21.55
C ILE A 153 -10.42 -4.62 22.55
N SER A 154 -9.95 -5.69 23.20
CA SER A 154 -10.73 -6.45 24.18
C SER A 154 -11.05 -5.67 25.46
N LYS A 155 -10.37 -4.57 25.73
CA LYS A 155 -10.65 -3.67 26.87
C LYS A 155 -11.68 -2.60 26.53
N MET A 156 -12.04 -2.44 25.27
CA MET A 156 -13.07 -1.50 24.85
C MET A 156 -14.47 -2.02 25.18
N PRO A 157 -15.42 -1.14 25.52
CA PRO A 157 -16.78 -1.56 25.93
C PRO A 157 -17.48 -2.46 24.92
N GLU A 158 -17.31 -2.17 23.62
CA GLU A 158 -17.93 -2.90 22.51
C GLU A 158 -16.91 -3.79 21.75
N GLY A 159 -15.65 -3.87 22.26
CA GLY A 159 -14.61 -4.70 21.64
C GLY A 159 -14.41 -4.43 20.14
N TYR A 160 -14.52 -5.45 19.32
CA TYR A 160 -14.36 -5.35 17.86
C TYR A 160 -15.49 -4.61 17.17
N ASP A 161 -16.67 -4.49 17.80
CA ASP A 161 -17.83 -3.74 17.30
C ASP A 161 -17.72 -2.24 17.58
N THR A 162 -16.69 -1.81 18.30
CA THR A 162 -16.46 -0.40 18.60
C THR A 162 -16.34 0.41 17.30
N ILE A 163 -17.20 1.42 17.15
CA ILE A 163 -17.16 2.33 16.01
C ILE A 163 -16.01 3.32 16.18
N VAL A 164 -15.16 3.42 15.18
CA VAL A 164 -14.04 4.37 15.11
C VAL A 164 -14.40 5.45 14.12
N GLY A 165 -14.23 6.70 14.50
CA GLY A 165 -14.33 7.82 13.58
C GLY A 165 -13.09 7.94 12.68
N GLU A 166 -13.19 8.79 11.66
CA GLU A 166 -12.04 9.12 10.80
C GLU A 166 -10.81 9.48 11.65
N ARG A 167 -9.65 8.94 11.27
CA ARG A 167 -8.36 9.13 11.94
C ARG A 167 -8.31 8.66 13.40
N GLY A 168 -9.16 7.72 13.79
CA GLY A 168 -9.13 7.13 15.13
C GLY A 168 -9.80 7.96 16.22
N VAL A 169 -10.68 8.88 15.86
CA VAL A 169 -11.52 9.59 16.85
C VAL A 169 -12.34 8.56 17.61
N GLY A 170 -12.14 8.48 18.94
CA GLY A 170 -12.80 7.50 19.83
C GLY A 170 -11.87 6.37 20.33
N LEU A 171 -10.60 6.33 19.87
CA LEU A 171 -9.61 5.34 20.33
C LEU A 171 -8.70 5.85 21.47
N SER A 172 -8.95 7.04 22.01
CA SER A 172 -8.17 7.64 23.12
C SER A 172 -8.84 7.48 24.48
#